data_493c0cc329273e97e0d13f5ed5338e83
#
_entry.id   493c0cc329273e97e0d13f5ed5338e83
#
_cell.length_a   1.000
_cell.length_b   1.000
_cell.length_c   1.000
_cell.angle_alpha   90.00
_cell.angle_beta   90.00
_cell.angle_gamma   90.00
#
_symmetry.space_group_name_H-M   'P 1'
#
loop_
_entity.id
_entity.type
_entity.pdbx_description
1 polymer ?
#
loop_
_entity_poly.entity_id
_entity_poly.type
_entity_poly.pdbx_seq_one_letter_code
_entity_poly.pdbx_strand_id
1 'polypeptide(L)'
;MELSGTVALVTGANRGLGAAYVTALLDAGAAKVYAAARDPRTVATDDPRVVPLALDVTDAAQAQAAAREAGDVALVISNAGISHGTAPLDDDAIEGARAELEVNYFGLLNVARAFAPVLAANGGGALVHMHSVLSWIHFPSSGTYAASKAAAWAATNALRVQLRGQGTQVVGVHVGYVDTDMTARVTDPKSTPEEVVAAVLEGIEAGAEEVLADEVTRTVKAALADDLAQLYPGVQARYDAVVA
;
A
#
# COMPACT_ATOMS: atom_id res chain seq x y z
N MET A 1 11.94 13.27 -3.63
CA MET A 1 12.76 12.86 -4.80
C MET A 1 12.08 13.36 -6.06
N GLU A 2 12.79 13.51 -7.18
CA GLU A 2 12.14 13.80 -8.49
C GLU A 2 11.62 12.51 -9.12
N LEU A 3 10.42 12.57 -9.71
CA LEU A 3 9.81 11.41 -10.39
C LEU A 3 10.26 11.30 -11.84
N SER A 4 10.54 12.43 -12.49
CA SER A 4 11.05 12.46 -13.87
C SER A 4 12.40 11.74 -13.97
N GLY A 5 12.54 10.84 -14.93
CA GLY A 5 13.71 10.01 -15.13
C GLY A 5 13.87 8.84 -14.13
N THR A 6 12.97 8.72 -13.14
CA THR A 6 13.03 7.65 -12.12
C THR A 6 12.68 6.28 -12.71
N VAL A 7 13.33 5.23 -12.22
CA VAL A 7 12.93 3.84 -12.43
C VAL A 7 12.14 3.38 -11.21
N ALA A 8 10.89 2.95 -11.43
CA ALA A 8 9.98 2.55 -10.37
C ALA A 8 9.58 1.07 -10.44
N LEU A 9 9.23 0.49 -9.30
CA LEU A 9 8.52 -0.78 -9.19
C LEU A 9 7.19 -0.56 -8.50
N VAL A 10 6.11 -1.13 -9.05
CA VAL A 10 4.78 -1.14 -8.43
C VAL A 10 4.32 -2.58 -8.25
N THR A 11 3.99 -3.00 -7.02
CA THR A 11 3.43 -4.33 -6.76
C THR A 11 1.90 -4.33 -6.87
N GLY A 12 1.30 -5.41 -7.38
CA GLY A 12 -0.13 -5.46 -7.65
C GLY A 12 -0.55 -4.48 -8.76
N ALA A 13 0.29 -4.34 -9.78
CA ALA A 13 0.20 -3.30 -10.80
C ALA A 13 -0.82 -3.59 -11.92
N ASN A 14 -1.49 -4.73 -11.91
CA ASN A 14 -2.35 -5.18 -13.00
C ASN A 14 -3.77 -4.60 -12.98
N ARG A 15 -4.18 -3.91 -11.89
CA ARG A 15 -5.53 -3.30 -11.75
C ARG A 15 -5.57 -2.27 -10.62
N GLY A 16 -6.71 -1.57 -10.53
CA GLY A 16 -7.02 -0.65 -9.42
C GLY A 16 -5.92 0.39 -9.19
N LEU A 17 -5.59 0.66 -7.92
CA LEU A 17 -4.54 1.61 -7.56
C LEU A 17 -3.18 1.29 -8.19
N GLY A 18 -2.82 0.00 -8.29
CA GLY A 18 -1.55 -0.39 -8.89
C GLY A 18 -1.43 0.03 -10.35
N ALA A 19 -2.48 -0.16 -11.15
CA ALA A 19 -2.51 0.29 -12.55
C ALA A 19 -2.50 1.83 -12.64
N ALA A 20 -3.24 2.52 -11.75
CA ALA A 20 -3.23 3.98 -11.69
C ALA A 20 -1.83 4.54 -11.35
N TYR A 21 -1.08 3.90 -10.44
CA TYR A 21 0.32 4.25 -10.19
C TYR A 21 1.20 4.12 -11.42
N VAL A 22 1.06 3.03 -12.19
CA VAL A 22 1.83 2.86 -13.43
C VAL A 22 1.58 4.01 -14.39
N THR A 23 0.32 4.33 -14.65
CA THR A 23 -0.06 5.46 -15.54
C THR A 23 0.49 6.78 -15.03
N ALA A 24 0.26 7.12 -13.77
CA ALA A 24 0.67 8.40 -13.21
C ALA A 24 2.20 8.57 -13.15
N LEU A 25 2.95 7.50 -12.90
CA LEU A 25 4.41 7.54 -12.96
C LEU A 25 4.93 7.81 -14.37
N LEU A 26 4.32 7.20 -15.39
CA LEU A 26 4.66 7.47 -16.79
C LEU A 26 4.36 8.93 -17.19
N ASP A 27 3.23 9.45 -16.73
CA ASP A 27 2.81 10.85 -16.98
C ASP A 27 3.74 11.83 -16.23
N ALA A 28 4.24 11.46 -15.05
CA ALA A 28 5.26 12.22 -14.33
C ALA A 28 6.67 12.11 -14.94
N GLY A 29 6.83 11.38 -16.04
CA GLY A 29 8.09 11.27 -16.77
C GLY A 29 9.04 10.20 -16.25
N ALA A 30 8.56 9.17 -15.53
CA ALA A 30 9.37 8.03 -15.15
C ALA A 30 10.04 7.38 -16.38
N ALA A 31 11.32 7.05 -16.25
CA ALA A 31 12.09 6.43 -17.34
C ALA A 31 11.66 4.97 -17.58
N LYS A 32 11.22 4.28 -16.50
CA LYS A 32 10.77 2.89 -16.55
C LYS A 32 9.90 2.58 -15.35
N VAL A 33 8.89 1.72 -15.55
CA VAL A 33 8.06 1.17 -14.48
C VAL A 33 8.02 -0.35 -14.58
N TYR A 34 8.58 -1.05 -13.61
CA TYR A 34 8.37 -2.47 -13.43
C TYR A 34 6.98 -2.68 -12.82
N ALA A 35 6.05 -3.17 -13.64
CA ALA A 35 4.68 -3.43 -13.23
C ALA A 35 4.55 -4.88 -12.74
N ALA A 36 4.70 -5.08 -11.43
CA ALA A 36 4.76 -6.40 -10.83
C ALA A 36 3.37 -6.95 -10.49
N ALA A 37 3.12 -8.18 -10.93
CA ALA A 37 1.91 -8.95 -10.65
C ALA A 37 2.23 -10.45 -10.54
N ARG A 38 1.37 -11.24 -9.89
CA ARG A 38 1.52 -12.70 -9.82
C ARG A 38 1.54 -13.36 -11.20
N ASP A 39 0.69 -12.87 -12.10
CA ASP A 39 0.74 -13.19 -13.52
C ASP A 39 1.04 -11.91 -14.31
N PRO A 40 2.28 -11.73 -14.81
CA PRO A 40 2.67 -10.52 -15.53
C PRO A 40 1.90 -10.32 -16.84
N ARG A 41 1.29 -11.37 -17.41
CA ARG A 41 0.45 -11.26 -18.61
C ARG A 41 -0.85 -10.50 -18.38
N THR A 42 -1.24 -10.29 -17.13
CA THR A 42 -2.41 -9.48 -16.74
C THR A 42 -2.12 -7.98 -16.69
N VAL A 43 -0.88 -7.58 -16.84
CA VAL A 43 -0.50 -6.16 -16.95
C VAL A 43 -0.77 -5.69 -18.37
N ALA A 44 -1.81 -4.88 -18.54
CA ALA A 44 -2.14 -4.31 -19.84
C ALA A 44 -1.26 -3.06 -20.08
N THR A 45 -0.45 -3.09 -21.14
CA THR A 45 0.38 -1.94 -21.52
C THR A 45 0.82 -2.03 -22.98
N ASP A 46 0.84 -0.88 -23.66
CA ASP A 46 1.48 -0.68 -24.96
C ASP A 46 2.68 0.29 -24.85
N ASP A 47 2.95 0.82 -23.66
CA ASP A 47 4.08 1.73 -23.43
C ASP A 47 5.37 0.94 -23.21
N PRO A 48 6.41 1.13 -24.04
CA PRO A 48 7.67 0.39 -23.93
C PRO A 48 8.46 0.65 -22.63
N ARG A 49 8.09 1.69 -21.88
CA ARG A 49 8.68 1.97 -20.55
C ARG A 49 8.11 1.07 -19.46
N VAL A 50 6.98 0.39 -19.69
CA VAL A 50 6.41 -0.56 -18.74
C VAL A 50 6.97 -1.94 -18.96
N VAL A 51 7.55 -2.50 -17.92
CA VAL A 51 8.11 -3.87 -17.92
C VAL A 51 7.26 -4.75 -16.98
N PRO A 52 6.40 -5.62 -17.53
CA PRO A 52 5.68 -6.59 -16.71
C PRO A 52 6.64 -7.54 -15.98
N LEU A 53 6.47 -7.68 -14.66
CA LEU A 53 7.35 -8.47 -13.81
C LEU A 53 6.56 -9.49 -13.00
N ALA A 54 7.00 -10.75 -12.97
CA ALA A 54 6.38 -11.79 -12.14
C ALA A 54 6.78 -11.60 -10.67
N LEU A 55 5.79 -11.41 -9.79
CA LEU A 55 6.02 -11.28 -8.35
C LEU A 55 4.77 -11.66 -7.56
N ASP A 56 4.84 -12.78 -6.85
CA ASP A 56 4.01 -13.03 -5.68
C ASP A 56 4.74 -12.50 -4.46
N VAL A 57 4.20 -11.46 -3.81
CA VAL A 57 4.83 -10.83 -2.65
C VAL A 57 4.94 -11.76 -1.44
N THR A 58 4.15 -12.83 -1.39
CA THR A 58 4.21 -13.85 -0.33
C THR A 58 5.41 -14.80 -0.49
N ASP A 59 5.99 -14.85 -1.68
CA ASP A 59 7.17 -15.66 -1.98
C ASP A 59 8.46 -14.83 -1.89
N ALA A 60 9.22 -15.04 -0.82
CA ALA A 60 10.49 -14.35 -0.60
C ALA A 60 11.53 -14.62 -1.69
N ALA A 61 11.50 -15.79 -2.34
CA ALA A 61 12.44 -16.10 -3.43
C ALA A 61 12.08 -15.34 -4.71
N GLN A 62 10.79 -15.17 -5.01
CA GLN A 62 10.32 -14.31 -6.09
C GLN A 62 10.67 -12.85 -5.83
N ALA A 63 10.49 -12.34 -4.60
CA ALA A 63 10.88 -10.97 -4.26
C ALA A 63 12.40 -10.74 -4.50
N GLN A 64 13.24 -11.68 -4.11
CA GLN A 64 14.68 -11.63 -4.38
C GLN A 64 15.01 -11.73 -5.87
N ALA A 65 14.28 -12.54 -6.65
CA ALA A 65 14.46 -12.63 -8.09
C ALA A 65 14.05 -11.31 -8.78
N ALA A 66 12.92 -10.74 -8.39
CA ALA A 66 12.45 -9.44 -8.87
C ALA A 66 13.48 -8.32 -8.57
N ALA A 67 14.06 -8.30 -7.37
CA ALA A 67 15.09 -7.32 -7.01
C ALA A 67 16.39 -7.46 -7.82
N ARG A 68 16.75 -8.68 -8.24
CA ARG A 68 17.90 -8.89 -9.16
C ARG A 68 17.59 -8.41 -10.58
N GLU A 69 16.37 -8.63 -11.07
CA GLU A 69 15.94 -8.21 -12.41
C GLU A 69 15.76 -6.68 -12.48
N ALA A 70 15.15 -6.11 -11.45
CA ALA A 70 14.86 -4.68 -11.32
C ALA A 70 15.93 -3.96 -10.47
N GLY A 71 17.21 -4.24 -10.72
CA GLY A 71 18.33 -3.72 -9.94
C GLY A 71 18.63 -2.23 -10.12
N ASP A 72 17.94 -1.56 -11.04
CA ASP A 72 18.02 -0.12 -11.32
C ASP A 72 16.91 0.71 -10.64
N VAL A 73 16.05 0.08 -9.82
CA VAL A 73 14.91 0.74 -9.18
C VAL A 73 15.36 1.73 -8.10
N ALA A 74 14.81 2.95 -8.16
CA ALA A 74 14.96 4.00 -7.15
C ALA A 74 13.65 4.35 -6.43
N LEU A 75 12.49 3.84 -6.89
CA LEU A 75 11.19 4.00 -6.24
C LEU A 75 10.46 2.68 -6.18
N VAL A 76 10.10 2.22 -4.99
CA VAL A 76 9.28 1.01 -4.77
C VAL A 76 7.94 1.38 -4.18
N ILE A 77 6.85 1.04 -4.87
CA ILE A 77 5.48 1.18 -4.38
C ILE A 77 4.94 -0.21 -4.03
N SER A 78 4.96 -0.54 -2.74
CA SER A 78 4.40 -1.76 -2.18
C SER A 78 2.89 -1.58 -2.00
N ASN A 79 2.16 -1.84 -3.09
CA ASN A 79 0.71 -1.64 -3.19
C ASN A 79 -0.09 -2.94 -3.07
N ALA A 80 0.48 -4.09 -3.40
CA ALA A 80 -0.22 -5.37 -3.31
C ALA A 80 -0.87 -5.59 -1.94
N GLY A 81 -2.13 -5.99 -1.95
CA GLY A 81 -2.90 -6.21 -0.73
C GLY A 81 -4.23 -6.93 -1.02
N ILE A 82 -4.77 -7.57 0.01
CA ILE A 82 -6.08 -8.24 -0.01
C ILE A 82 -6.90 -7.87 1.22
N SER A 83 -8.22 -8.04 1.10
CA SER A 83 -9.17 -7.98 2.21
C SER A 83 -10.20 -9.10 2.04
N HIS A 84 -10.37 -9.90 3.08
CA HIS A 84 -11.43 -10.93 3.16
C HIS A 84 -12.72 -10.36 3.77
N GLY A 85 -12.62 -9.26 4.53
CA GLY A 85 -13.76 -8.61 5.15
C GLY A 85 -14.40 -9.44 6.26
N THR A 86 -13.58 -10.17 7.04
CA THR A 86 -14.01 -11.03 8.14
C THR A 86 -14.00 -10.30 9.48
N ALA A 87 -15.05 -10.52 10.29
CA ALA A 87 -15.06 -10.08 11.67
C ALA A 87 -14.26 -11.07 12.56
N PRO A 88 -13.68 -10.62 13.69
CA PRO A 88 -12.83 -11.47 14.55
C PRO A 88 -13.52 -12.71 15.13
N LEU A 89 -14.85 -12.73 15.20
CA LEU A 89 -15.63 -13.85 15.73
C LEU A 89 -16.30 -14.70 14.64
N ASP A 90 -16.05 -14.42 13.36
CA ASP A 90 -16.56 -15.23 12.26
C ASP A 90 -15.84 -16.59 12.22
N ASP A 91 -16.50 -17.63 11.74
CA ASP A 91 -15.96 -18.99 11.70
C ASP A 91 -14.66 -19.09 10.87
N ASP A 92 -14.54 -18.28 9.81
CA ASP A 92 -13.38 -18.21 8.91
C ASP A 92 -12.36 -17.11 9.29
N ALA A 93 -12.55 -16.43 10.43
CA ALA A 93 -11.72 -15.29 10.85
C ALA A 93 -10.22 -15.63 10.89
N ILE A 94 -9.85 -16.80 11.39
CA ILE A 94 -8.44 -17.22 11.50
C ILE A 94 -7.82 -17.46 10.12
N GLU A 95 -8.55 -18.05 9.21
CA GLU A 95 -8.09 -18.27 7.83
C GLU A 95 -7.93 -16.93 7.10
N GLY A 96 -8.95 -16.06 7.16
CA GLY A 96 -8.91 -14.71 6.62
C GLY A 96 -7.75 -13.89 7.17
N ALA A 97 -7.58 -13.89 8.51
CA ALA A 97 -6.48 -13.18 9.16
C ALA A 97 -5.09 -13.65 8.69
N ARG A 98 -4.90 -14.97 8.55
CA ARG A 98 -3.63 -15.53 8.06
C ARG A 98 -3.34 -15.11 6.63
N ALA A 99 -4.33 -15.20 5.74
CA ALA A 99 -4.17 -14.79 4.34
C ALA A 99 -3.88 -13.29 4.22
N GLU A 100 -4.57 -12.45 4.98
CA GLU A 100 -4.36 -11.00 5.00
C GLU A 100 -2.99 -10.63 5.57
N LEU A 101 -2.55 -11.27 6.66
CA LEU A 101 -1.21 -11.06 7.22
C LEU A 101 -0.12 -11.52 6.24
N GLU A 102 -0.33 -12.65 5.56
CA GLU A 102 0.63 -13.17 4.59
C GLU A 102 0.90 -12.18 3.45
N VAL A 103 -0.15 -11.59 2.88
CA VAL A 103 0.00 -10.64 1.78
C VAL A 103 0.35 -9.23 2.29
N ASN A 104 -0.45 -8.69 3.24
CA ASN A 104 -0.38 -7.28 3.59
C ASN A 104 0.81 -6.94 4.51
N TYR A 105 1.28 -7.90 5.32
CA TYR A 105 2.38 -7.72 6.26
C TYR A 105 3.65 -8.46 5.83
N PHE A 106 3.62 -9.79 5.70
CA PHE A 106 4.81 -10.55 5.31
C PHE A 106 5.22 -10.25 3.87
N GLY A 107 4.26 -10.06 2.96
CA GLY A 107 4.53 -9.63 1.59
C GLY A 107 5.22 -8.27 1.53
N LEU A 108 4.77 -7.30 2.33
CA LEU A 108 5.44 -6.01 2.48
C LEU A 108 6.88 -6.17 2.97
N LEU A 109 7.12 -7.02 3.98
CA LEU A 109 8.48 -7.29 4.50
C LEU A 109 9.37 -7.97 3.47
N ASN A 110 8.84 -8.92 2.68
CA ASN A 110 9.59 -9.58 1.62
C ASN A 110 10.06 -8.57 0.58
N VAL A 111 9.17 -7.69 0.13
CA VAL A 111 9.49 -6.62 -0.83
C VAL A 111 10.52 -5.65 -0.23
N ALA A 112 10.30 -5.17 0.99
CA ALA A 112 11.21 -4.24 1.66
C ALA A 112 12.62 -4.85 1.81
N ARG A 113 12.71 -6.10 2.27
CA ARG A 113 14.00 -6.80 2.45
C ARG A 113 14.74 -7.04 1.14
N ALA A 114 14.02 -7.33 0.06
CA ALA A 114 14.61 -7.57 -1.25
C ALA A 114 15.12 -6.27 -1.89
N PHE A 115 14.34 -5.19 -1.78
CA PHE A 115 14.63 -3.93 -2.48
C PHE A 115 15.41 -2.91 -1.66
N ALA A 116 15.49 -3.00 -0.32
CA ALA A 116 16.29 -2.07 0.48
C ALA A 116 17.78 -2.00 0.03
N PRO A 117 18.47 -3.14 -0.29
CA PRO A 117 19.83 -3.08 -0.84
C PRO A 117 19.89 -2.45 -2.24
N VAL A 118 18.86 -2.68 -3.08
CA VAL A 118 18.77 -2.08 -4.43
C VAL A 118 18.63 -0.57 -4.32
N LEU A 119 17.71 -0.09 -3.47
CA LEU A 119 17.55 1.35 -3.21
C LEU A 119 18.85 1.98 -2.68
N ALA A 120 19.53 1.33 -1.73
CA ALA A 120 20.81 1.81 -1.21
C ALA A 120 21.86 1.94 -2.32
N ALA A 121 21.98 0.95 -3.22
CA ALA A 121 22.90 0.96 -4.33
C ALA A 121 22.60 2.06 -5.35
N ASN A 122 21.35 2.48 -5.46
CA ASN A 122 20.87 3.52 -6.38
C ASN A 122 20.70 4.90 -5.70
N GLY A 123 21.35 5.13 -4.58
CA GLY A 123 21.40 6.44 -3.92
C GLY A 123 20.31 6.69 -2.86
N GLY A 124 19.65 5.63 -2.38
CA GLY A 124 18.63 5.69 -1.31
C GLY A 124 17.21 5.59 -1.82
N GLY A 125 16.76 6.52 -2.66
CA GLY A 125 15.43 6.50 -3.30
C GLY A 125 14.26 6.52 -2.32
N ALA A 126 13.12 5.90 -2.71
CA ALA A 126 11.94 5.85 -1.84
C ALA A 126 11.28 4.45 -1.81
N LEU A 127 10.76 4.11 -0.62
CA LEU A 127 9.96 2.92 -0.35
C LEU A 127 8.59 3.35 0.19
N VAL A 128 7.55 3.11 -0.59
CA VAL A 128 6.18 3.53 -0.30
C VAL A 128 5.33 2.31 0.07
N HIS A 129 4.63 2.37 1.20
CA HIS A 129 3.75 1.31 1.66
C HIS A 129 2.30 1.78 1.71
N MET A 130 1.40 1.03 1.02
CA MET A 130 -0.03 1.30 1.04
C MET A 130 -0.69 0.73 2.29
N HIS A 131 -1.15 1.61 3.15
CA HIS A 131 -1.92 1.31 4.35
C HIS A 131 -3.41 1.63 4.15
N SER A 132 -4.13 1.73 5.25
CA SER A 132 -5.54 2.09 5.30
C SER A 132 -5.78 2.95 6.53
N VAL A 133 -6.85 3.73 6.54
CA VAL A 133 -7.39 4.31 7.77
C VAL A 133 -7.64 3.23 8.83
N LEU A 134 -7.94 2.00 8.39
CA LEU A 134 -8.10 0.81 9.25
C LEU A 134 -6.80 0.34 9.90
N SER A 135 -5.65 0.94 9.60
CA SER A 135 -4.43 0.74 10.40
C SER A 135 -4.54 1.36 11.80
N TRP A 136 -5.51 2.25 12.03
CA TRP A 136 -5.69 3.02 13.26
C TRP A 136 -7.06 2.82 13.91
N ILE A 137 -8.14 2.74 13.13
CA ILE A 137 -9.51 2.54 13.60
C ILE A 137 -10.04 1.21 13.07
N HIS A 138 -10.83 0.50 13.85
CA HIS A 138 -11.18 -0.89 13.54
C HIS A 138 -12.69 -1.09 13.58
N PHE A 139 -13.25 -1.49 12.43
CA PHE A 139 -14.66 -1.93 12.35
C PHE A 139 -14.72 -3.45 12.49
N PRO A 140 -15.71 -4.01 13.23
CA PRO A 140 -15.85 -5.46 13.38
C PRO A 140 -15.83 -6.22 12.04
N SER A 141 -16.59 -5.76 11.04
CA SER A 141 -16.68 -6.37 9.71
C SER A 141 -15.39 -6.41 8.90
N SER A 142 -14.32 -5.80 9.38
CA SER A 142 -13.01 -5.73 8.73
C SER A 142 -11.87 -5.92 9.73
N GLY A 143 -12.16 -6.55 10.87
CA GLY A 143 -11.24 -6.60 12.01
C GLY A 143 -9.94 -7.35 11.70
N THR A 144 -9.99 -8.43 10.92
CA THR A 144 -8.80 -9.18 10.50
C THR A 144 -7.93 -8.38 9.53
N TYR A 145 -8.56 -7.72 8.55
CA TYR A 145 -7.86 -6.81 7.64
C TYR A 145 -7.21 -5.63 8.38
N ALA A 146 -7.94 -5.01 9.31
CA ALA A 146 -7.45 -3.92 10.13
C ALA A 146 -6.19 -4.34 10.92
N ALA A 147 -6.19 -5.52 11.52
CA ALA A 147 -5.03 -6.09 12.21
C ALA A 147 -3.82 -6.24 11.27
N SER A 148 -4.02 -6.72 10.03
CA SER A 148 -2.94 -6.85 9.05
C SER A 148 -2.36 -5.49 8.62
N LYS A 149 -3.22 -4.46 8.47
CA LYS A 149 -2.78 -3.11 8.11
C LYS A 149 -2.14 -2.37 9.30
N ALA A 150 -2.56 -2.62 10.53
CA ALA A 150 -1.89 -2.14 11.74
C ALA A 150 -0.47 -2.73 11.87
N ALA A 151 -0.32 -4.04 11.62
CA ALA A 151 0.98 -4.71 11.61
C ALA A 151 1.90 -4.12 10.51
N ALA A 152 1.37 -3.91 9.30
CA ALA A 152 2.11 -3.28 8.20
C ALA A 152 2.56 -1.85 8.53
N TRP A 153 1.69 -1.05 9.17
CA TRP A 153 2.04 0.30 9.63
C TRP A 153 3.16 0.29 10.67
N ALA A 154 3.09 -0.61 11.65
CA ALA A 154 4.15 -0.77 12.66
C ALA A 154 5.50 -1.12 12.01
N ALA A 155 5.51 -2.04 11.02
CA ALA A 155 6.71 -2.38 10.26
C ALA A 155 7.25 -1.20 9.46
N THR A 156 6.37 -0.40 8.83
CA THR A 156 6.77 0.79 8.06
C THR A 156 7.47 1.82 8.94
N ASN A 157 6.97 2.05 10.17
CA ASN A 157 7.61 2.95 11.12
C ASN A 157 9.02 2.44 11.54
N ALA A 158 9.18 1.13 11.74
CA ALA A 158 10.48 0.54 12.03
C ALA A 158 11.44 0.65 10.84
N LEU A 159 10.97 0.37 9.61
CA LEU A 159 11.75 0.50 8.39
C LEU A 159 12.20 1.95 8.13
N ARG A 160 11.38 2.94 8.45
CA ARG A 160 11.72 4.36 8.35
C ARG A 160 12.96 4.70 9.18
N VAL A 161 13.04 4.16 10.40
CA VAL A 161 14.23 4.35 11.25
C VAL A 161 15.42 3.57 10.71
N GLN A 162 15.21 2.32 10.32
CA GLN A 162 16.28 1.41 9.87
C GLN A 162 16.94 1.88 8.56
N LEU A 163 16.16 2.40 7.61
CA LEU A 163 16.65 2.77 6.28
C LEU A 163 17.09 4.24 6.17
N ARG A 164 16.92 5.03 7.23
CA ARG A 164 17.32 6.44 7.24
C ARG A 164 18.81 6.61 6.93
N GLY A 165 19.68 5.75 7.50
CA GLY A 165 21.14 5.82 7.33
C GLY A 165 21.61 5.59 5.91
N GLN A 166 20.82 4.89 5.07
CA GLN A 166 21.14 4.70 3.65
C GLN A 166 20.46 5.75 2.72
N GLY A 167 19.77 6.73 3.29
CA GLY A 167 19.08 7.79 2.53
C GLY A 167 17.77 7.38 1.88
N THR A 168 17.17 6.24 2.26
CA THR A 168 15.87 5.82 1.72
C THR A 168 14.73 6.52 2.44
N GLN A 169 13.92 7.27 1.69
CA GLN A 169 12.66 7.84 2.15
C GLN A 169 11.62 6.72 2.31
N VAL A 170 11.11 6.48 3.51
CA VAL A 170 10.05 5.49 3.74
C VAL A 170 8.73 6.21 3.99
N VAL A 171 7.76 6.01 3.09
CA VAL A 171 6.47 6.69 3.08
C VAL A 171 5.35 5.72 3.45
N GLY A 172 4.61 6.02 4.50
CA GLY A 172 3.35 5.34 4.82
C GLY A 172 2.17 6.10 4.23
N VAL A 173 1.37 5.44 3.38
CA VAL A 173 0.19 6.04 2.76
C VAL A 173 -1.06 5.51 3.43
N HIS A 174 -1.88 6.37 3.99
CA HIS A 174 -3.16 6.01 4.57
C HIS A 174 -4.31 6.52 3.70
N VAL A 175 -5.28 5.65 3.44
CA VAL A 175 -6.44 5.92 2.58
C VAL A 175 -7.69 5.27 3.16
N GLY A 176 -8.85 5.88 2.93
CA GLY A 176 -10.16 5.31 3.21
C GLY A 176 -10.60 4.35 2.10
N TYR A 177 -11.84 4.48 1.65
CA TYR A 177 -12.32 3.69 0.51
C TYR A 177 -11.88 4.31 -0.82
N VAL A 178 -11.32 3.48 -1.69
CA VAL A 178 -10.94 3.83 -3.07
C VAL A 178 -11.80 3.05 -4.04
N ASP A 179 -12.28 3.67 -5.10
CA ASP A 179 -13.16 3.03 -6.09
C ASP A 179 -12.38 2.02 -6.93
N THR A 180 -12.37 0.79 -6.46
CA THR A 180 -11.70 -0.37 -7.05
C THR A 180 -12.54 -1.63 -6.85
N ASP A 181 -12.16 -2.73 -7.48
CA ASP A 181 -12.83 -4.03 -7.29
C ASP A 181 -12.91 -4.45 -5.81
N MET A 182 -11.90 -4.11 -5.00
CA MET A 182 -11.86 -4.46 -3.58
C MET A 182 -13.01 -3.82 -2.80
N THR A 183 -13.46 -2.65 -3.21
CA THR A 183 -14.52 -1.88 -2.56
C THR A 183 -15.81 -1.84 -3.37
N ALA A 184 -15.98 -2.73 -4.36
CA ALA A 184 -17.15 -2.72 -5.26
C ALA A 184 -18.50 -2.81 -4.53
N ARG A 185 -18.53 -3.45 -3.35
CA ARG A 185 -19.73 -3.60 -2.52
C ARG A 185 -19.94 -2.47 -1.50
N VAL A 186 -18.98 -1.57 -1.38
CA VAL A 186 -19.05 -0.44 -0.44
C VAL A 186 -19.86 0.68 -1.09
N THR A 187 -20.83 1.21 -0.36
CA THR A 187 -21.71 2.31 -0.79
C THR A 187 -21.31 3.67 -0.20
N ASP A 188 -20.41 3.68 0.77
CA ASP A 188 -19.86 4.91 1.33
C ASP A 188 -19.09 5.72 0.26
N PRO A 189 -18.88 7.01 0.46
CA PRO A 189 -18.06 7.83 -0.42
C PRO A 189 -16.65 7.23 -0.60
N LYS A 190 -16.16 7.27 -1.83
CA LYS A 190 -14.86 6.73 -2.23
C LYS A 190 -14.05 7.80 -2.92
N SER A 191 -12.74 7.79 -2.71
CA SER A 191 -11.80 8.53 -3.56
C SER A 191 -11.57 7.77 -4.87
N THR A 192 -11.25 8.49 -5.94
CA THR A 192 -10.80 7.83 -7.17
C THR A 192 -9.34 7.35 -7.02
N PRO A 193 -8.92 6.32 -7.76
CA PRO A 193 -7.52 5.91 -7.79
C PRO A 193 -6.58 7.06 -8.16
N GLU A 194 -6.98 7.91 -9.11
CA GLU A 194 -6.21 9.04 -9.61
C GLU A 194 -5.98 10.11 -8.52
N GLU A 195 -7.02 10.45 -7.73
CA GLU A 195 -6.89 11.39 -6.60
C GLU A 195 -5.90 10.88 -5.55
N VAL A 196 -5.99 9.60 -5.20
CA VAL A 196 -5.08 8.98 -4.23
C VAL A 196 -3.66 8.98 -4.75
N VAL A 197 -3.46 8.54 -5.98
CA VAL A 197 -2.12 8.46 -6.59
C VAL A 197 -1.49 9.85 -6.71
N ALA A 198 -2.24 10.87 -7.14
CA ALA A 198 -1.74 12.24 -7.21
C ALA A 198 -1.23 12.74 -5.85
N ALA A 199 -2.01 12.53 -4.77
CA ALA A 199 -1.60 12.93 -3.42
C ALA A 199 -0.33 12.18 -2.96
N VAL A 200 -0.17 10.91 -3.35
CA VAL A 200 1.01 10.11 -2.99
C VAL A 200 2.25 10.58 -3.75
N LEU A 201 2.15 10.82 -5.05
CA LEU A 201 3.28 11.30 -5.85
C LEU A 201 3.74 12.68 -5.38
N GLU A 202 2.82 13.61 -5.09
CA GLU A 202 3.12 14.90 -4.47
C GLU A 202 3.85 14.73 -3.13
N GLY A 203 3.37 13.83 -2.27
CA GLY A 203 4.00 13.52 -0.99
C GLY A 203 5.43 12.96 -1.13
N ILE A 204 5.66 12.09 -2.12
CA ILE A 204 7.00 11.56 -2.41
C ILE A 204 7.95 12.69 -2.81
N GLU A 205 7.54 13.58 -3.73
CA GLU A 205 8.34 14.71 -4.19
C GLU A 205 8.61 15.71 -3.08
N ALA A 206 7.63 15.96 -2.21
CA ALA A 206 7.77 16.82 -1.04
C ALA A 206 8.63 16.22 0.09
N GLY A 207 9.05 14.95 -0.02
CA GLY A 207 9.84 14.28 1.02
C GLY A 207 9.01 13.86 2.25
N ALA A 208 7.68 13.70 2.10
CA ALA A 208 6.81 13.29 3.20
C ALA A 208 7.13 11.88 3.69
N GLU A 209 7.06 11.66 4.99
CA GLU A 209 7.16 10.32 5.60
C GLU A 209 5.80 9.65 5.78
N GLU A 210 4.72 10.43 5.70
CA GLU A 210 3.33 9.97 5.81
C GLU A 210 2.44 10.77 4.86
N VAL A 211 1.56 10.10 4.13
CA VAL A 211 0.56 10.72 3.26
C VAL A 211 -0.84 10.33 3.73
N LEU A 212 -1.66 11.32 4.04
CA LEU A 212 -3.07 11.19 4.37
C LEU A 212 -3.88 11.51 3.10
N ALA A 213 -4.19 10.48 2.31
CA ALA A 213 -4.64 10.67 0.93
C ALA A 213 -6.05 11.27 0.80
N ASP A 214 -6.85 11.23 1.88
CA ASP A 214 -8.23 11.72 1.88
C ASP A 214 -8.65 12.38 3.20
N GLU A 215 -9.85 12.97 3.22
CA GLU A 215 -10.36 13.68 4.40
C GLU A 215 -10.64 12.73 5.57
N VAL A 216 -11.05 11.49 5.28
CA VAL A 216 -11.31 10.48 6.32
C VAL A 216 -10.04 10.18 7.09
N THR A 217 -8.92 9.99 6.39
CA THR A 217 -7.64 9.72 7.04
C THR A 217 -7.14 10.90 7.85
N ARG A 218 -7.33 12.14 7.36
CA ARG A 218 -6.97 13.37 8.11
C ARG A 218 -7.78 13.48 9.40
N THR A 219 -9.11 13.27 9.31
CA THR A 219 -10.01 13.32 10.46
C THR A 219 -9.66 12.27 11.51
N VAL A 220 -9.49 11.01 11.09
CA VAL A 220 -9.14 9.92 12.01
C VAL A 220 -7.77 10.16 12.64
N LYS A 221 -6.77 10.58 11.86
CA LYS A 221 -5.43 10.86 12.37
C LYS A 221 -5.44 11.94 13.45
N ALA A 222 -6.20 13.01 13.25
CA ALA A 222 -6.33 14.10 14.22
C ALA A 222 -6.96 13.67 15.56
N ALA A 223 -7.82 12.63 15.54
CA ALA A 223 -8.54 12.13 16.71
C ALA A 223 -7.84 10.97 17.45
N LEU A 224 -6.70 10.46 16.97
CA LEU A 224 -6.05 9.27 17.54
C LEU A 224 -5.61 9.43 19.00
N ALA A 225 -5.31 10.63 19.46
CA ALA A 225 -4.90 10.85 20.85
C ALA A 225 -6.03 10.55 21.87
N ASP A 226 -7.27 10.53 21.42
CA ASP A 226 -8.47 10.29 22.24
C ASP A 226 -9.46 9.40 21.48
N ASP A 227 -8.95 8.36 20.84
CA ASP A 227 -9.65 7.49 19.89
C ASP A 227 -10.88 6.81 20.49
N LEU A 228 -10.80 6.29 21.72
CA LEU A 228 -11.91 5.62 22.39
C LEU A 228 -13.08 6.57 22.65
N ALA A 229 -12.84 7.84 22.93
CA ALA A 229 -13.88 8.82 23.19
C ALA A 229 -14.41 9.47 21.88
N GLN A 230 -13.55 9.69 20.88
CA GLN A 230 -13.90 10.45 19.69
C GLN A 230 -14.30 9.57 18.50
N LEU A 231 -13.66 8.41 18.32
CA LEU A 231 -13.86 7.57 17.15
C LEU A 231 -14.78 6.38 17.41
N TYR A 232 -14.59 5.65 18.51
CA TYR A 232 -15.31 4.40 18.76
C TYR A 232 -16.80 4.55 19.05
N PRO A 233 -17.35 5.65 19.60
CA PRO A 233 -18.81 5.83 19.65
C PRO A 233 -19.48 5.80 18.27
N GLY A 234 -18.84 6.38 17.25
CA GLY A 234 -19.32 6.33 15.87
C GLY A 234 -19.21 4.92 15.25
N VAL A 235 -18.14 4.20 15.57
CA VAL A 235 -17.96 2.79 15.15
C VAL A 235 -19.05 1.92 15.76
N GLN A 236 -19.33 2.08 17.08
CA GLN A 236 -20.39 1.33 17.78
C GLN A 236 -21.76 1.61 17.18
N ALA A 237 -22.12 2.88 17.01
CA ALA A 237 -23.42 3.26 16.43
C ALA A 237 -23.63 2.67 15.02
N ARG A 238 -22.57 2.64 14.21
CA ARG A 238 -22.60 2.03 12.86
C ARG A 238 -22.75 0.52 12.94
N TYR A 239 -22.08 -0.14 13.86
CA TYR A 239 -22.21 -1.58 14.08
C TYR A 239 -23.62 -1.95 14.53
N ASP A 240 -24.18 -1.24 15.52
CA ASP A 240 -25.53 -1.48 16.05
C ASP A 240 -26.60 -1.33 14.95
N ALA A 241 -26.42 -0.40 14.02
CA ALA A 241 -27.32 -0.21 12.90
C ALA A 241 -27.32 -1.35 11.86
N VAL A 242 -26.24 -2.17 11.84
CA VAL A 242 -26.12 -3.32 10.92
C VAL A 242 -26.64 -4.61 11.55
N VAL A 243 -26.53 -4.76 12.89
CA VAL A 243 -26.91 -5.99 13.59
C VAL A 243 -28.32 -5.93 14.19
N ALA A 244 -28.98 -4.77 14.17
CA ALA A 244 -30.38 -4.58 14.58
C ALA A 244 -31.34 -5.02 13.48
#